data_f0a16904896f8b474df538bd9b159038
#
_entry.id   f0a16904896f8b474df538bd9b159038
#
_cell.length_a   1.000
_cell.length_b   1.000
_cell.length_c   1.000
_cell.angle_alpha   90.00
_cell.angle_beta   90.00
_cell.angle_gamma   90.00
#
_symmetry.space_group_name_H-M   'P 1'
#
loop_
_entity.id
_entity.type
_entity.pdbx_description
1 polymer ?
#
loop_
_entity_poly.entity_id
_entity_poly.type
_entity_poly.pdbx_seq_one_letter_code
_entity_poly.pdbx_strand_id
1 'polypeptide(L)'
;MRQIPPGAKGSFTLVVQPEHLANRFKDAALPPVFATLVMIMVMENAALNTIKPYLDPSESAVGTEINVRHLAPTVVGSIVTGEAEVTKIDGRRIEFRVRATEGDREIGTGSHSRAVIDMAKFMRRLGGV
;
A
#
# COMPACT_ATOMS: atom_id res chain seq x y z
N MET A 1 15.75 11.95 -6.04
CA MET A 1 14.27 12.07 -5.98
C MET A 1 13.88 13.39 -6.59
N ARG A 2 12.97 13.36 -7.55
CA ARG A 2 12.42 14.59 -8.12
C ARG A 2 11.34 15.13 -7.17
N GLN A 3 10.98 16.40 -7.33
CA GLN A 3 9.95 17.02 -6.49
C GLN A 3 8.58 16.36 -6.74
N ILE A 4 7.97 15.89 -5.66
CA ILE A 4 6.66 15.26 -5.72
C ILE A 4 5.60 16.34 -5.50
N PRO A 5 4.65 16.53 -6.43
CA PRO A 5 3.61 17.54 -6.22
C PRO A 5 2.69 17.16 -5.06
N PRO A 6 2.28 18.14 -4.24
CA PRO A 6 1.27 17.89 -3.22
C PRO A 6 -0.01 17.36 -3.86
N GLY A 7 -0.63 16.38 -3.22
CA GLY A 7 -1.85 15.77 -3.75
C GLY A 7 -1.63 14.78 -4.88
N ALA A 8 -0.38 14.39 -5.16
CA ALA A 8 -0.09 13.33 -6.14
C ALA A 8 -0.88 12.08 -5.78
N LYS A 9 -1.43 11.40 -6.80
CA LYS A 9 -2.31 10.24 -6.63
C LYS A 9 -1.80 9.04 -7.40
N GLY A 10 -2.12 7.86 -6.88
CA GLY A 10 -1.82 6.60 -7.53
C GLY A 10 -2.80 5.53 -7.10
N SER A 11 -2.76 4.40 -7.80
CA SER A 11 -3.69 3.30 -7.55
C SER A 11 -3.04 1.96 -7.81
N PHE A 12 -3.72 0.92 -7.32
CA PHE A 12 -3.36 -0.47 -7.55
C PHE A 12 -4.63 -1.30 -7.49
N THR A 13 -4.85 -2.17 -8.48
CA THR A 13 -6.07 -2.97 -8.58
C THR A 13 -5.73 -4.46 -8.48
N LEU A 14 -6.58 -5.19 -7.76
CA LEU A 14 -6.43 -6.62 -7.51
C LEU A 14 -7.78 -7.31 -7.65
N VAL A 15 -7.81 -8.45 -8.34
CA VAL A 15 -8.96 -9.37 -8.30
C VAL A 15 -8.71 -10.32 -7.13
N VAL A 16 -9.68 -10.42 -6.21
CA VAL A 16 -9.55 -11.26 -5.03
C VAL A 16 -9.53 -12.73 -5.43
N GLN A 17 -8.44 -13.42 -5.11
CA GLN A 17 -8.22 -14.84 -5.39
C GLN A 17 -8.34 -15.65 -4.10
N PRO A 18 -8.51 -17.00 -4.18
CA PRO A 18 -8.58 -17.83 -2.97
C PRO A 18 -7.41 -17.63 -2.01
N GLU A 19 -6.18 -17.44 -2.53
CA GLU A 19 -5.00 -17.21 -1.69
C GLU A 19 -5.02 -15.88 -0.93
N HIS A 20 -5.93 -14.97 -1.29
CA HIS A 20 -6.08 -13.68 -0.62
C HIS A 20 -7.06 -13.72 0.55
N LEU A 21 -7.68 -14.86 0.81
CA LEU A 21 -8.72 -14.98 1.84
C LEU A 21 -8.11 -15.25 3.21
N ALA A 22 -8.72 -14.67 4.23
CA ALA A 22 -8.25 -14.78 5.61
C ALA A 22 -8.14 -16.24 6.08
N ASN A 23 -9.10 -17.09 5.71
CA ASN A 23 -9.10 -18.50 6.11
C ASN A 23 -7.99 -19.31 5.45
N ARG A 24 -7.50 -18.92 4.28
CA ARG A 24 -6.41 -19.58 3.57
C ARG A 24 -5.06 -19.01 3.98
N PHE A 25 -5.00 -17.69 4.14
CA PHE A 25 -3.77 -16.95 4.35
C PHE A 25 -3.32 -16.97 5.81
N LYS A 26 -4.27 -16.95 6.75
CA LYS A 26 -3.96 -16.79 8.18
C LYS A 26 -4.33 -18.03 8.98
N ASP A 27 -5.60 -18.30 9.16
CA ASP A 27 -6.10 -19.37 10.01
C ASP A 27 -7.41 -19.90 9.45
N ALA A 28 -7.52 -21.24 9.41
CA ALA A 28 -8.71 -21.89 8.83
C ALA A 28 -10.00 -21.59 9.60
N ALA A 29 -9.90 -21.11 10.86
CA ALA A 29 -11.07 -20.72 11.65
C ALA A 29 -11.69 -19.41 11.20
N LEU A 30 -10.99 -18.62 10.37
CA LEU A 30 -11.48 -17.34 9.89
C LEU A 30 -12.44 -17.51 8.73
N PRO A 31 -13.33 -16.53 8.49
CA PRO A 31 -14.25 -16.60 7.35
C PRO A 31 -13.50 -16.45 6.02
N PRO A 32 -14.09 -16.94 4.91
CA PRO A 32 -13.46 -16.86 3.58
C PRO A 32 -13.66 -15.48 2.94
N VAL A 33 -13.10 -14.47 3.57
CA VAL A 33 -13.17 -13.08 3.11
C VAL A 33 -11.77 -12.51 2.90
N PHE A 34 -11.70 -11.46 2.10
CA PHE A 34 -10.46 -10.74 1.77
C PHE A 34 -9.70 -10.38 3.04
N ALA A 35 -8.46 -10.83 3.15
CA ALA A 35 -7.67 -10.66 4.36
C ALA A 35 -7.24 -9.20 4.54
N THR A 36 -7.29 -8.70 5.77
CA THR A 36 -6.89 -7.34 6.10
C THR A 36 -5.46 -7.05 5.63
N LEU A 37 -4.53 -7.98 5.83
CA LEU A 37 -3.15 -7.73 5.44
C LEU A 37 -2.95 -7.67 3.92
N VAL A 38 -3.81 -8.33 3.14
CA VAL A 38 -3.78 -8.19 1.68
C VAL A 38 -4.36 -6.85 1.26
N MET A 39 -5.40 -6.37 1.94
CA MET A 39 -5.91 -5.02 1.74
C MET A 39 -4.82 -3.97 2.00
N ILE A 40 -4.05 -4.15 3.07
CA ILE A 40 -2.92 -3.27 3.38
C ILE A 40 -1.89 -3.29 2.24
N MET A 41 -1.56 -4.47 1.71
CA MET A 41 -0.66 -4.58 0.57
C MET A 41 -1.17 -3.78 -0.64
N VAL A 42 -2.46 -3.85 -0.93
CA VAL A 42 -3.08 -3.09 -2.02
C VAL A 42 -2.90 -1.58 -1.80
N MET A 43 -3.12 -1.12 -0.58
CA MET A 43 -2.94 0.29 -0.21
C MET A 43 -1.47 0.72 -0.32
N GLU A 44 -0.55 -0.11 0.17
CA GLU A 44 0.89 0.17 0.11
C GLU A 44 1.39 0.22 -1.34
N ASN A 45 0.90 -0.68 -2.19
CA ASN A 45 1.26 -0.67 -3.61
C ASN A 45 0.72 0.56 -4.31
N ALA A 46 -0.48 1.01 -3.96
CA ALA A 46 -1.03 2.27 -4.48
C ALA A 46 -0.14 3.46 -4.09
N ALA A 47 0.32 3.49 -2.85
CA ALA A 47 1.22 4.55 -2.36
C ALA A 47 2.55 4.53 -3.10
N LEU A 48 3.15 3.36 -3.26
CA LEU A 48 4.41 3.24 -4.01
C LEU A 48 4.23 3.69 -5.46
N ASN A 49 3.15 3.28 -6.11
CA ASN A 49 2.85 3.69 -7.48
C ASN A 49 2.68 5.21 -7.61
N THR A 50 2.18 5.87 -6.56
CA THR A 50 2.02 7.32 -6.54
C THR A 50 3.36 8.04 -6.69
N ILE A 51 4.41 7.53 -6.06
CA ILE A 51 5.71 8.22 -6.00
C ILE A 51 6.77 7.64 -6.93
N LYS A 52 6.56 6.43 -7.47
CA LYS A 52 7.51 5.79 -8.39
C LYS A 52 8.03 6.72 -9.50
N PRO A 53 7.16 7.52 -10.16
CA PRO A 53 7.64 8.39 -11.25
C PRO A 53 8.65 9.44 -10.81
N TYR A 54 8.75 9.71 -9.51
CA TYR A 54 9.61 10.77 -8.96
C TYR A 54 10.88 10.23 -8.32
N LEU A 55 11.02 8.91 -8.21
CA LEU A 55 12.21 8.29 -7.65
C LEU A 55 13.32 8.19 -8.69
N ASP A 56 14.57 8.37 -8.24
CA ASP A 56 15.73 8.11 -9.08
C ASP A 56 15.92 6.59 -9.24
N PRO A 57 16.63 6.13 -10.29
CA PRO A 57 16.85 4.69 -10.49
C PRO A 57 17.52 3.97 -9.31
N SER A 58 18.31 4.70 -8.51
CA SER A 58 19.00 4.16 -7.34
C SER A 58 18.12 4.12 -6.08
N GLU A 59 16.92 4.66 -6.17
CA GLU A 59 16.05 4.86 -5.02
C GLU A 59 14.89 3.87 -4.97
N SER A 60 14.40 3.63 -3.76
CA SER A 60 13.15 2.96 -3.49
C SER A 60 12.47 3.65 -2.31
N ALA A 61 11.35 3.12 -1.87
CA ALA A 61 10.67 3.65 -0.70
C ALA A 61 10.12 2.48 0.10
N VAL A 62 10.41 2.48 1.40
CA VAL A 62 9.94 1.44 2.32
C VAL A 62 8.81 1.96 3.17
N GLY A 63 7.87 1.07 3.52
CA GLY A 63 6.77 1.42 4.42
C GLY A 63 7.28 1.57 5.84
N THR A 64 6.85 2.63 6.53
CA THR A 64 7.27 2.93 7.90
C THR A 64 6.11 2.98 8.89
N GLU A 65 4.90 3.20 8.40
CA GLU A 65 3.72 3.27 9.26
C GLU A 65 2.47 2.97 8.45
N ILE A 66 1.57 2.23 9.04
CA ILE A 66 0.24 1.95 8.48
C ILE A 66 -0.79 2.08 9.61
N ASN A 67 -1.83 2.86 9.37
CA ASN A 67 -2.92 3.03 10.31
C ASN A 67 -4.22 3.05 9.53
N VAL A 68 -4.85 1.88 9.41
CA VAL A 68 -6.01 1.70 8.55
C VAL A 68 -7.12 0.96 9.29
N ARG A 69 -8.34 1.12 8.76
CA ARG A 69 -9.53 0.39 9.20
C ARG A 69 -10.04 -0.44 8.05
N HIS A 70 -10.36 -1.69 8.33
CA HIS A 70 -11.01 -2.60 7.39
C HIS A 70 -12.51 -2.52 7.68
N LEU A 71 -13.24 -1.80 6.84
CA LEU A 71 -14.61 -1.39 7.12
C LEU A 71 -15.67 -2.40 6.68
N ALA A 72 -15.39 -3.19 5.64
CA ALA A 72 -16.37 -4.12 5.08
C ALA A 72 -15.68 -5.32 4.45
N PRO A 73 -16.28 -6.51 4.52
CA PRO A 73 -15.74 -7.73 3.94
C PRO A 73 -15.91 -7.76 2.42
N THR A 74 -15.06 -8.52 1.75
CA THR A 74 -15.08 -8.72 0.31
C THR A 74 -14.81 -10.18 0.01
N VAL A 75 -15.42 -10.71 -1.05
CA VAL A 75 -15.35 -12.13 -1.41
C VAL A 75 -14.49 -12.35 -2.64
N VAL A 76 -14.15 -13.63 -2.90
CA VAL A 76 -13.43 -14.06 -4.10
C VAL A 76 -14.14 -13.56 -5.36
N GLY A 77 -13.36 -13.12 -6.33
CA GLY A 77 -13.86 -12.63 -7.62
C GLY A 77 -14.14 -11.14 -7.65
N SER A 78 -14.19 -10.49 -6.50
CA SER A 78 -14.38 -9.04 -6.43
C SER A 78 -13.13 -8.31 -6.89
N ILE A 79 -13.32 -7.14 -7.49
CA ILE A 79 -12.22 -6.26 -7.90
C ILE A 79 -12.03 -5.21 -6.81
N VAL A 80 -10.84 -5.20 -6.21
CA VAL A 80 -10.47 -4.24 -5.17
C VAL A 80 -9.48 -3.25 -5.75
N THR A 81 -9.75 -1.96 -5.58
CA THR A 81 -8.85 -0.90 -6.00
C THR A 81 -8.32 -0.16 -4.78
N GLY A 82 -7.01 -0.13 -4.63
CA GLY A 82 -6.34 0.72 -3.67
C GLY A 82 -6.04 2.07 -4.30
N GLU A 83 -6.21 3.13 -3.52
CA GLU A 83 -5.91 4.48 -3.91
C GLU A 83 -5.06 5.15 -2.86
N ALA A 84 -4.11 5.98 -3.28
CA ALA A 84 -3.27 6.74 -2.37
C ALA A 84 -3.13 8.18 -2.87
N GLU A 85 -3.04 9.09 -1.93
CA GLU A 85 -2.83 10.50 -2.20
C GLU A 85 -1.79 11.04 -1.22
N VAL A 86 -0.76 11.72 -1.74
CA VAL A 86 0.27 12.35 -0.91
C VAL A 86 -0.35 13.50 -0.14
N THR A 87 -0.23 13.45 1.19
CA THR A 87 -0.75 14.48 2.09
C THR A 87 0.35 15.36 2.68
N LYS A 88 1.58 14.82 2.81
CA LYS A 88 2.69 15.57 3.39
C LYS A 88 4.01 15.00 2.90
N ILE A 89 4.97 15.88 2.66
CA ILE A 89 6.34 15.53 2.31
C ILE A 89 7.26 16.25 3.28
N ASP A 90 8.09 15.48 3.98
CA ASP A 90 9.06 16.01 4.94
C ASP A 90 10.42 15.35 4.63
N GLY A 91 11.18 16.00 3.75
CA GLY A 91 12.41 15.44 3.24
C GLY A 91 12.17 14.13 2.51
N ARG A 92 12.71 13.05 3.03
CA ARG A 92 12.57 11.71 2.44
C ARG A 92 11.38 10.94 3.00
N ARG A 93 10.67 11.51 3.96
CA ARG A 93 9.46 10.91 4.52
C ARG A 93 8.23 11.44 3.80
N ILE A 94 7.37 10.53 3.36
CA ILE A 94 6.16 10.86 2.61
C ILE A 94 4.97 10.24 3.30
N GLU A 95 3.93 11.05 3.55
CA GLU A 95 2.69 10.61 4.18
C GLU A 95 1.57 10.60 3.15
N PHE A 96 0.69 9.61 3.27
CA PHE A 96 -0.39 9.36 2.32
C PHE A 96 -1.71 9.18 3.07
N ARG A 97 -2.78 9.59 2.43
CA ARG A 97 -4.12 9.06 2.70
C ARG A 97 -4.32 7.87 1.76
N VAL A 98 -4.79 6.76 2.31
CA VAL A 98 -5.04 5.54 1.53
C VAL A 98 -6.47 5.07 1.72
N ARG A 99 -7.01 4.42 0.70
CA ARG A 99 -8.31 3.78 0.76
C ARG A 99 -8.34 2.57 -0.15
N ALA A 100 -9.29 1.68 0.11
CA ALA A 100 -9.56 0.54 -0.76
C ALA A 100 -11.06 0.50 -1.01
N THR A 101 -11.43 0.23 -2.27
CA THR A 101 -12.83 0.20 -2.70
C THR A 101 -13.12 -1.05 -3.50
N GLU A 102 -14.38 -1.48 -3.45
CA GLU A 102 -14.94 -2.47 -4.36
C GLU A 102 -16.12 -1.78 -5.05
N GLY A 103 -15.94 -1.39 -6.31
CA GLY A 103 -16.92 -0.52 -6.98
C GLY A 103 -17.07 0.79 -6.21
N ASP A 104 -18.30 1.14 -5.85
CA ASP A 104 -18.59 2.36 -5.09
C ASP A 104 -18.44 2.16 -3.57
N ARG A 105 -18.24 0.93 -3.13
CA ARG A 105 -18.21 0.60 -1.71
C ARG A 105 -16.79 0.76 -1.16
N GLU A 106 -16.63 1.62 -0.17
CA GLU A 106 -15.36 1.75 0.55
C GLU A 106 -15.22 0.60 1.53
N ILE A 107 -14.16 -0.21 1.36
CA ILE A 107 -13.89 -1.36 2.22
C ILE A 107 -12.77 -1.10 3.21
N GLY A 108 -11.99 -0.04 3.01
CA GLY A 108 -10.93 0.34 3.93
C GLY A 108 -10.49 1.77 3.72
N THR A 109 -9.93 2.38 4.77
CA THR A 109 -9.43 3.76 4.75
C THR A 109 -8.39 3.96 5.84
N GLY A 110 -7.52 4.93 5.66
CA GLY A 110 -6.55 5.29 6.68
C GLY A 110 -5.38 6.11 6.16
N SER A 111 -4.27 6.00 6.87
CA SER A 111 -3.03 6.72 6.56
C SER A 111 -1.86 5.75 6.47
N HIS A 112 -0.82 6.19 5.77
CA HIS A 112 0.37 5.39 5.51
C HIS A 112 1.56 6.32 5.32
N SER A 113 2.74 5.90 5.77
CA SER A 113 3.97 6.64 5.58
C SER A 113 5.03 5.75 4.95
N ARG A 114 5.86 6.34 4.10
CA ARG A 114 7.00 5.67 3.48
C ARG A 114 8.24 6.55 3.64
N ALA A 115 9.41 5.93 3.62
CA ALA A 115 10.68 6.62 3.61
C ALA A 115 11.42 6.28 2.31
N VAL A 116 11.85 7.29 1.59
CA VAL A 116 12.66 7.12 0.38
C VAL A 116 14.08 6.76 0.81
N ILE A 117 14.63 5.71 0.23
CA ILE A 117 15.96 5.19 0.55
C ILE A 117 16.82 5.13 -0.71
N ASP A 118 18.13 5.21 -0.51
CA ASP A 118 19.10 4.82 -1.52
C ASP A 118 19.32 3.31 -1.36
N MET A 119 19.06 2.53 -2.40
CA MET A 119 19.10 1.07 -2.31
C MET A 119 20.46 0.54 -1.88
N ALA A 120 21.54 1.07 -2.45
CA ALA A 120 22.88 0.59 -2.14
C ALA A 120 23.26 0.85 -0.69
N LYS A 121 22.96 2.06 -0.19
CA LYS A 121 23.22 2.41 1.22
C LYS A 121 22.39 1.57 2.16
N PHE A 122 21.12 1.38 1.83
CA PHE A 122 20.19 0.61 2.64
C PHE A 122 20.66 -0.85 2.76
N MET A 123 21.01 -1.46 1.65
CA MET A 123 21.49 -2.85 1.64
C MET A 123 22.80 -3.01 2.41
N ARG A 124 23.71 -2.03 2.31
CA ARG A 124 24.96 -2.06 3.10
C ARG A 124 24.71 -2.05 4.60
N ARG A 125 23.71 -1.26 5.05
CA ARG A 125 23.35 -1.22 6.48
C ARG A 125 22.81 -2.56 6.97
N LEU A 126 22.20 -3.33 6.10
CA LEU A 126 21.69 -4.65 6.45
C LEU A 126 22.78 -5.72 6.44
N GLY A 127 24.02 -5.36 6.08
CA GLY A 127 25.10 -6.33 5.89
C GLY A 127 24.97 -7.13 4.61
N GLY A 128 24.07 -6.70 3.72
CA GLY A 128 23.88 -7.30 2.42
C GLY A 128 24.90 -6.78 1.39
N VAL A 129 24.89 -7.35 0.24
CA VAL A 129 25.77 -6.96 -0.86
C VAL A 129 25.11 -6.06 -1.86
#